data_baa2dd4c94cffeeba4ef3a701c43e28f
#
_entry.id   baa2dd4c94cffeeba4ef3a701c43e28f
#
_cell.length_a   1.000
_cell.length_b   1.000
_cell.length_c   1.000
_cell.angle_alpha   90.00
_cell.angle_beta   90.00
_cell.angle_gamma   90.00
#
_symmetry.space_group_name_H-M   'P 1'
#
loop_
_entity.id
_entity.type
_entity.pdbx_description
1 polymer ?
#
loop_
_entity_poly.entity_id
_entity_poly.type
_entity_poly.pdbx_seq_one_letter_code
_entity_poly.pdbx_strand_id
1 'polypeptide(L)'
;NSDVLGSAKGWAGAFKYNQKANKALSNFYLRSDTLSLGVCNGCQLMMELGLIESNNKSIPMAHNNSQKFESGYVTVNIQKSNSIMLKSLENTQLGIFVAHGEGKFENLNGDFDIALKYSSGDYPFNPNGSEKNTAGLVSKNGRHLAMMPHLERVIFPWQCAHYPNERNEDELTPWIEAFINALNWIKENNITN
;
A
#
# COMPACT_ATOMS: atom_id res chain seq x y z
N ASN A 1 -15.05 -2.34 -2.75
CA ASN A 1 -14.75 -2.56 -4.15
C ASN A 1 -13.87 -3.79 -4.25
N SER A 2 -14.22 -4.68 -5.14
CA SER A 2 -13.50 -5.93 -5.29
C SER A 2 -12.42 -5.83 -6.37
N ASP A 3 -11.39 -6.63 -6.21
CA ASP A 3 -10.30 -6.84 -7.13
C ASP A 3 -10.70 -7.87 -8.22
N VAL A 4 -11.89 -7.73 -8.78
CA VAL A 4 -12.42 -8.65 -9.76
C VAL A 4 -12.52 -7.97 -11.12
N LEU A 5 -12.05 -8.66 -12.18
CA LEU A 5 -12.14 -8.21 -13.57
C LEU A 5 -11.49 -6.85 -13.87
N GLY A 6 -10.36 -6.56 -13.21
CA GLY A 6 -9.64 -5.30 -13.42
C GLY A 6 -10.42 -4.09 -12.89
N SER A 7 -11.04 -4.21 -11.73
CA SER A 7 -11.89 -3.18 -11.13
C SER A 7 -11.22 -1.81 -10.97
N ALA A 8 -9.92 -1.77 -10.76
CA ALA A 8 -9.16 -0.52 -10.73
C ALA A 8 -9.17 0.23 -12.07
N LYS A 9 -9.24 -0.46 -13.20
CA LYS A 9 -9.28 0.16 -14.55
C LYS A 9 -10.52 0.99 -14.76
N GLY A 10 -11.67 0.54 -14.24
CA GLY A 10 -12.93 1.33 -14.29
C GLY A 10 -12.81 2.64 -13.52
N TRP A 11 -12.28 2.60 -12.32
CA TRP A 11 -12.01 3.79 -11.50
C TRP A 11 -10.94 4.69 -12.14
N ALA A 12 -9.86 4.10 -12.65
CA ALA A 12 -8.83 4.85 -13.36
C ALA A 12 -9.39 5.57 -14.59
N GLY A 13 -10.28 4.90 -15.36
CA GLY A 13 -11.00 5.51 -16.47
C GLY A 13 -11.83 6.72 -16.03
N ALA A 14 -12.56 6.61 -14.91
CA ALA A 14 -13.32 7.74 -14.36
C ALA A 14 -12.41 8.94 -14.04
N PHE A 15 -11.25 8.71 -13.42
CA PHE A 15 -10.30 9.80 -13.13
C PHE A 15 -9.59 10.32 -14.39
N LYS A 16 -9.25 9.47 -15.35
CA LYS A 16 -8.56 9.87 -16.58
C LYS A 16 -9.46 10.69 -17.52
N TYR A 17 -10.73 10.30 -17.67
CA TYR A 17 -11.61 10.87 -18.69
C TYR A 17 -12.64 11.88 -18.17
N ASN A 18 -12.92 11.95 -16.87
CA ASN A 18 -13.73 12.99 -16.29
C ASN A 18 -12.84 14.18 -15.89
N GLN A 19 -12.99 15.30 -16.60
CA GLN A 19 -12.16 16.50 -16.40
C GLN A 19 -12.18 17.03 -14.96
N LYS A 20 -13.36 17.01 -14.30
CA LYS A 20 -13.49 17.49 -12.90
C LYS A 20 -12.76 16.58 -11.94
N ALA A 21 -12.91 15.25 -12.09
CA ALA A 21 -12.24 14.27 -11.27
C ALA A 21 -10.71 14.30 -11.48
N ASN A 22 -10.26 14.40 -12.74
CA ASN A 22 -8.85 14.52 -13.08
C ASN A 22 -8.21 15.76 -12.44
N LYS A 23 -8.87 16.93 -12.60
CA LYS A 23 -8.39 18.18 -12.01
C LYS A 23 -8.33 18.12 -10.48
N ALA A 24 -9.35 17.54 -9.83
CA ALA A 24 -9.40 17.40 -8.38
C ALA A 24 -8.25 16.49 -7.88
N LEU A 25 -8.05 15.35 -8.54
CA LEU A 25 -6.96 14.42 -8.21
C LEU A 25 -5.58 15.07 -8.41
N SER A 26 -5.37 15.72 -9.55
CA SER A 26 -4.11 16.41 -9.85
C SER A 26 -3.82 17.51 -8.82
N ASN A 27 -4.81 18.32 -8.48
CA ASN A 27 -4.66 19.34 -7.44
C ASN A 27 -4.31 18.74 -6.07
N PHE A 28 -4.91 17.61 -5.71
CA PHE A 28 -4.61 16.92 -4.45
C PHE A 28 -3.14 16.47 -4.40
N TYR A 29 -2.63 15.86 -5.48
CA TYR A 29 -1.25 15.35 -5.53
C TYR A 29 -0.21 16.46 -5.68
N LEU A 30 -0.57 17.62 -6.24
CA LEU A 30 0.31 18.80 -6.32
C LEU A 30 0.50 19.50 -4.97
N ARG A 31 -0.45 19.37 -4.05
CA ARG A 31 -0.34 19.97 -2.71
C ARG A 31 0.80 19.31 -1.92
N SER A 32 1.51 20.10 -1.12
CA SER A 32 2.59 19.63 -0.25
C SER A 32 2.12 19.12 1.11
N ASP A 33 0.87 19.42 1.47
CA ASP A 33 0.23 19.14 2.78
C ASP A 33 -0.75 17.96 2.75
N THR A 34 -0.67 17.10 1.74
CA THR A 34 -1.55 15.92 1.61
C THR A 34 -0.80 14.61 1.71
N LEU A 35 -1.46 13.61 2.31
CA LEU A 35 -1.06 12.21 2.32
C LEU A 35 -2.11 11.35 1.62
N SER A 36 -1.73 10.26 1.02
CA SER A 36 -2.67 9.24 0.54
C SER A 36 -2.18 7.83 0.81
N LEU A 37 -3.15 6.95 1.08
CA LEU A 37 -2.95 5.52 1.26
C LEU A 37 -3.88 4.77 0.32
N GLY A 38 -3.29 3.98 -0.58
CA GLY A 38 -4.00 3.05 -1.44
C GLY A 38 -3.80 1.62 -0.98
N VAL A 39 -4.87 0.96 -0.52
CA VAL A 39 -4.85 -0.43 -0.06
C VAL A 39 -5.55 -1.31 -1.09
N CYS A 40 -4.94 -2.43 -1.45
CA CYS A 40 -5.48 -3.43 -2.36
C CYS A 40 -5.96 -2.79 -3.68
N ASN A 41 -7.26 -2.69 -3.91
CA ASN A 41 -7.83 -2.00 -5.08
C ASN A 41 -7.40 -0.51 -5.17
N GLY A 42 -7.18 0.14 -4.04
CA GLY A 42 -6.59 1.49 -3.98
C GLY A 42 -5.14 1.52 -4.46
N CYS A 43 -4.35 0.51 -4.12
CA CYS A 43 -3.00 0.33 -4.65
C CYS A 43 -3.02 0.18 -6.18
N GLN A 44 -3.84 -0.71 -6.68
CA GLN A 44 -4.01 -0.92 -8.13
C GLN A 44 -4.41 0.38 -8.84
N LEU A 45 -5.32 1.17 -8.25
CA LEU A 45 -5.73 2.46 -8.78
C LEU A 45 -4.56 3.45 -8.84
N MET A 46 -3.79 3.56 -7.78
CA MET A 46 -2.63 4.45 -7.73
C MET A 46 -1.57 4.06 -8.76
N MET A 47 -1.32 2.76 -8.94
CA MET A 47 -0.39 2.25 -9.94
C MET A 47 -0.90 2.51 -11.37
N GLU A 48 -2.17 2.24 -11.64
CA GLU A 48 -2.80 2.47 -12.96
C GLU A 48 -2.82 3.96 -13.35
N LEU A 49 -2.93 4.86 -12.37
CA LEU A 49 -2.90 6.31 -12.57
C LEU A 49 -1.49 6.90 -12.54
N GLY A 50 -0.45 6.11 -12.24
CA GLY A 50 0.93 6.58 -12.18
C GLY A 50 1.21 7.53 -11.00
N LEU A 51 0.48 7.40 -9.89
CA LEU A 51 0.54 8.35 -8.78
C LEU A 51 1.73 8.12 -7.82
N ILE A 52 2.47 7.04 -8.00
CA ILE A 52 3.65 6.69 -7.18
C ILE A 52 4.95 7.14 -7.86
N GLU A 53 5.00 7.12 -9.18
CA GLU A 53 6.19 7.56 -9.95
C GLU A 53 6.19 9.07 -10.21
N SER A 54 7.40 9.65 -10.24
CA SER A 54 7.59 11.07 -10.54
C SER A 54 7.27 11.46 -11.98
N ASN A 55 7.21 10.48 -12.89
CA ASN A 55 6.94 10.70 -14.32
C ASN A 55 5.48 10.36 -14.71
N ASN A 56 4.61 10.08 -13.74
CA ASN A 56 3.21 9.70 -13.94
C ASN A 56 3.03 8.48 -14.88
N LYS A 57 4.01 7.59 -14.91
CA LYS A 57 3.93 6.38 -15.72
C LYS A 57 3.06 5.35 -15.01
N SER A 58 2.03 4.87 -15.70
CA SER A 58 1.20 3.75 -15.24
C SER A 58 2.04 2.47 -15.13
N ILE A 59 1.88 1.75 -14.04
CA ILE A 59 2.45 0.41 -13.83
C ILE A 59 1.28 -0.54 -13.61
N PRO A 60 0.83 -1.23 -14.66
CA PRO A 60 -0.28 -2.15 -14.54
C PRO A 60 0.08 -3.29 -13.58
N MET A 61 -0.87 -3.60 -12.71
CA MET A 61 -0.76 -4.75 -11.81
C MET A 61 -1.19 -6.01 -12.56
N ALA A 62 -0.43 -7.09 -12.40
CA ALA A 62 -0.71 -8.35 -13.04
C ALA A 62 -1.54 -9.30 -12.16
N HIS A 63 -2.10 -10.34 -12.77
CA HIS A 63 -2.73 -11.44 -12.06
C HIS A 63 -1.73 -12.16 -11.16
N ASN A 64 -2.23 -12.70 -10.05
CA ASN A 64 -1.44 -13.60 -9.21
C ASN A 64 -0.88 -14.75 -10.05
N ASN A 65 0.32 -15.25 -9.71
CA ASN A 65 0.91 -16.39 -10.40
C ASN A 65 0.02 -17.64 -10.36
N SER A 66 -0.76 -17.80 -9.29
CA SER A 66 -1.72 -18.91 -9.12
C SER A 66 -2.93 -18.82 -10.05
N GLN A 67 -3.15 -17.69 -10.71
CA GLN A 67 -4.35 -17.38 -11.50
C GLN A 67 -5.65 -17.48 -10.68
N LYS A 68 -5.55 -17.35 -9.36
CA LYS A 68 -6.67 -17.44 -8.42
C LYS A 68 -6.70 -16.22 -7.52
N PHE A 69 -7.86 -16.01 -6.91
CA PHE A 69 -7.99 -15.08 -5.79
C PHE A 69 -7.29 -15.69 -4.56
N GLU A 70 -6.27 -14.99 -4.07
CA GLU A 70 -5.53 -15.37 -2.88
C GLU A 70 -6.06 -14.59 -1.69
N SER A 71 -6.43 -15.31 -0.62
CA SER A 71 -6.87 -14.74 0.64
C SER A 71 -6.15 -15.45 1.78
N GLY A 72 -5.45 -14.70 2.62
CA GLY A 72 -4.68 -15.30 3.69
C GLY A 72 -4.02 -14.28 4.60
N TYR A 73 -3.34 -14.80 5.63
CA TYR A 73 -2.53 -14.00 6.55
C TYR A 73 -1.06 -14.28 6.24
N VAL A 74 -0.33 -13.23 5.93
CA VAL A 74 1.08 -13.30 5.54
C VAL A 74 1.92 -12.39 6.42
N THR A 75 3.22 -12.54 6.36
CA THR A 75 4.17 -11.66 7.04
C THR A 75 4.84 -10.74 6.03
N VAL A 76 4.95 -9.47 6.38
CA VAL A 76 5.69 -8.47 5.59
C VAL A 76 6.82 -7.86 6.40
N ASN A 77 7.90 -7.53 5.71
CA ASN A 77 9.04 -6.77 6.23
C ASN A 77 8.87 -5.31 5.82
N ILE A 78 8.79 -4.40 6.78
CA ILE A 78 8.75 -2.97 6.53
C ILE A 78 10.18 -2.50 6.28
N GLN A 79 10.42 -1.98 5.08
CA GLN A 79 11.73 -1.56 4.64
C GLN A 79 12.03 -0.13 5.12
N LYS A 80 13.31 0.17 5.27
CA LYS A 80 13.74 1.56 5.36
C LYS A 80 13.41 2.24 4.03
N SER A 81 12.61 3.30 4.10
CA SER A 81 12.08 4.01 2.94
C SER A 81 11.75 5.46 3.27
N ASN A 82 11.32 6.23 2.27
CA ASN A 82 10.85 7.61 2.50
C ASN A 82 9.43 7.67 3.09
N SER A 83 8.75 6.55 3.34
CA SER A 83 7.35 6.54 3.77
C SER A 83 7.14 7.29 5.08
N ILE A 84 6.37 8.36 5.03
CA ILE A 84 5.95 9.10 6.23
C ILE A 84 5.12 8.20 7.14
N MET A 85 4.16 7.46 6.57
CA MET A 85 3.26 6.62 7.35
C MET A 85 3.95 5.44 8.03
N LEU A 86 5.02 4.88 7.43
CA LEU A 86 5.68 3.68 7.95
C LEU A 86 6.98 3.97 8.71
N LYS A 87 7.33 5.24 8.91
CA LYS A 87 8.63 5.65 9.45
C LYS A 87 8.99 5.01 10.79
N SER A 88 8.06 4.98 11.75
CA SER A 88 8.30 4.38 13.07
C SER A 88 8.31 2.84 13.06
N LEU A 89 7.88 2.24 11.95
CA LEU A 89 7.81 0.78 11.77
C LEU A 89 8.98 0.22 10.95
N GLU A 90 9.92 1.05 10.50
CA GLU A 90 11.07 0.60 9.69
C GLU A 90 11.82 -0.56 10.36
N ASN A 91 12.25 -1.53 9.53
CA ASN A 91 12.96 -2.74 9.94
C ASN A 91 12.16 -3.68 10.87
N THR A 92 10.85 -3.54 10.94
CA THR A 92 9.98 -4.48 11.65
C THR A 92 9.39 -5.52 10.70
N GLN A 93 8.95 -6.64 11.29
CA GLN A 93 8.24 -7.70 10.60
C GLN A 93 6.87 -7.86 11.23
N LEU A 94 5.81 -7.71 10.44
CA LEU A 94 4.43 -7.71 10.91
C LEU A 94 3.54 -8.64 10.09
N GLY A 95 2.58 -9.25 10.78
CA GLY A 95 1.52 -10.03 10.15
C GLY A 95 0.44 -9.12 9.55
N ILE A 96 -0.15 -9.55 8.41
CA ILE A 96 -1.14 -8.76 7.70
C ILE A 96 -2.00 -9.64 6.78
N PHE A 97 -3.25 -9.23 6.53
CA PHE A 97 -4.12 -9.93 5.58
C PHE A 97 -3.88 -9.49 4.14
N VAL A 98 -4.02 -10.45 3.22
CA VAL A 98 -4.13 -10.25 1.77
C VAL A 98 -5.44 -10.82 1.26
N ALA A 99 -6.02 -10.19 0.22
CA ALA A 99 -7.25 -10.64 -0.43
C ALA A 99 -7.33 -10.04 -1.84
N HIS A 100 -6.73 -10.70 -2.83
CA HIS A 100 -6.64 -10.16 -4.19
C HIS A 100 -6.45 -11.25 -5.25
N GLY A 101 -6.94 -11.01 -6.47
CA GLY A 101 -6.70 -11.81 -7.67
C GLY A 101 -5.69 -11.17 -8.62
N GLU A 102 -5.62 -9.84 -8.60
CA GLU A 102 -4.70 -8.99 -9.34
C GLU A 102 -3.91 -8.13 -8.34
N GLY A 103 -2.68 -8.46 -8.06
CA GLY A 103 -1.90 -7.74 -7.04
C GLY A 103 -0.41 -7.84 -7.24
N LYS A 104 0.00 -8.47 -8.35
CA LYS A 104 1.39 -8.74 -8.66
C LYS A 104 2.06 -7.50 -9.24
N PHE A 105 3.10 -7.03 -8.56
CA PHE A 105 4.00 -6.03 -9.10
C PHE A 105 4.94 -6.68 -10.11
N GLU A 106 4.94 -6.18 -11.34
CA GLU A 106 5.83 -6.61 -12.43
C GLU A 106 6.47 -5.40 -13.10
N ASN A 107 7.59 -5.66 -13.80
CA ASN A 107 8.31 -4.65 -14.58
C ASN A 107 8.73 -3.42 -13.73
N LEU A 108 9.16 -3.67 -12.51
CA LEU A 108 9.73 -2.64 -11.64
C LEU A 108 11.13 -2.22 -12.12
N ASN A 109 11.19 -1.77 -13.40
CA ASN A 109 12.37 -1.25 -14.06
C ASN A 109 12.50 0.25 -13.76
N GLY A 110 13.14 0.57 -12.65
CA GLY A 110 13.28 1.96 -12.23
C GLY A 110 13.68 2.07 -10.77
N ASP A 111 13.84 3.29 -10.33
CA ASP A 111 14.16 3.62 -8.94
C ASP A 111 12.87 3.77 -8.13
N PHE A 112 12.29 2.61 -7.79
CA PHE A 112 11.12 2.55 -6.93
C PHE A 112 11.53 2.44 -5.47
N ASP A 113 10.91 3.24 -4.62
CA ASP A 113 11.06 3.13 -3.17
C ASP A 113 10.09 2.08 -2.63
N ILE A 114 10.63 0.87 -2.36
CA ILE A 114 9.86 -0.27 -1.85
C ILE A 114 9.70 -0.12 -0.34
N ALA A 115 8.51 0.21 0.11
CA ALA A 115 8.21 0.42 1.51
C ALA A 115 7.90 -0.90 2.27
N LEU A 116 7.32 -1.90 1.58
CA LEU A 116 6.99 -3.19 2.15
C LEU A 116 7.41 -4.32 1.22
N LYS A 117 7.91 -5.42 1.81
CA LYS A 117 8.19 -6.68 1.12
C LYS A 117 7.52 -7.85 1.82
N TYR A 118 6.99 -8.80 1.06
CA TYR A 118 6.66 -10.11 1.60
C TYR A 118 7.90 -10.78 2.21
N SER A 119 7.70 -11.57 3.26
CA SER A 119 8.82 -12.14 4.05
C SER A 119 9.68 -13.12 3.29
N SER A 120 9.16 -13.74 2.23
CA SER A 120 9.87 -14.66 1.32
C SER A 120 9.44 -14.45 -0.12
N GLY A 121 10.22 -14.96 -1.08
CA GLY A 121 9.90 -14.98 -2.52
C GLY A 121 8.93 -16.08 -2.91
N ASP A 122 8.77 -17.08 -2.09
CA ASP A 122 8.04 -18.30 -2.42
C ASP A 122 6.58 -18.22 -1.98
N TYR A 123 5.71 -18.92 -2.71
CA TYR A 123 4.35 -19.18 -2.29
C TYR A 123 4.35 -20.10 -1.04
N PRO A 124 3.50 -19.86 -0.04
CA PRO A 124 2.43 -18.86 0.06
C PRO A 124 2.86 -17.50 0.63
N PHE A 125 4.11 -17.30 0.97
CA PHE A 125 4.61 -16.09 1.65
C PHE A 125 4.62 -14.86 0.73
N ASN A 126 4.84 -15.06 -0.58
CA ASN A 126 4.60 -14.06 -1.64
C ASN A 126 3.40 -14.54 -2.47
N PRO A 127 2.15 -14.23 -2.04
CA PRO A 127 0.95 -14.88 -2.56
C PRO A 127 0.64 -14.51 -4.01
N ASN A 128 1.15 -13.39 -4.49
CA ASN A 128 0.93 -12.95 -5.86
C ASN A 128 2.12 -13.17 -6.80
N GLY A 129 3.31 -13.49 -6.26
CA GLY A 129 4.53 -13.65 -7.05
C GLY A 129 5.15 -12.33 -7.50
N SER A 130 4.98 -11.26 -6.73
CA SER A 130 5.54 -9.93 -7.03
C SER A 130 7.06 -9.94 -7.12
N GLU A 131 7.59 -9.20 -8.11
CA GLU A 131 9.02 -8.95 -8.25
C GLU A 131 9.62 -8.34 -6.99
N LYS A 132 10.85 -8.74 -6.65
CA LYS A 132 11.59 -8.26 -5.46
C LYS A 132 10.80 -8.44 -4.16
N ASN A 133 9.82 -9.35 -4.14
CA ASN A 133 8.87 -9.58 -3.05
C ASN A 133 8.05 -8.33 -2.68
N THR A 134 7.84 -7.43 -3.60
CA THR A 134 7.19 -6.15 -3.36
C THR A 134 5.75 -6.35 -2.91
N ALA A 135 5.43 -5.80 -1.73
CA ALA A 135 4.09 -5.75 -1.16
C ALA A 135 3.52 -4.31 -1.15
N GLY A 136 4.39 -3.30 -1.27
CA GLY A 136 3.97 -1.90 -1.34
C GLY A 136 5.11 -0.97 -1.72
N LEU A 137 4.73 0.12 -2.39
CA LEU A 137 5.60 1.17 -2.89
C LEU A 137 5.21 2.51 -2.26
N VAL A 138 6.17 3.42 -2.17
CA VAL A 138 5.92 4.79 -1.73
C VAL A 138 6.49 5.78 -2.75
N SER A 139 5.83 6.93 -2.87
CA SER A 139 6.29 8.02 -3.72
C SER A 139 7.62 8.61 -3.23
N LYS A 140 8.39 9.23 -4.12
CA LYS A 140 9.71 9.83 -3.78
C LYS A 140 9.64 10.87 -2.66
N ASN A 141 8.51 11.56 -2.51
CA ASN A 141 8.30 12.53 -1.42
C ASN A 141 7.78 11.89 -0.12
N GLY A 142 7.61 10.57 -0.08
CA GLY A 142 7.18 9.82 1.10
C GLY A 142 5.69 9.91 1.46
N ARG A 143 4.92 10.73 0.76
CA ARG A 143 3.55 11.10 1.14
C ARG A 143 2.46 10.14 0.65
N HIS A 144 2.72 9.40 -0.41
CA HIS A 144 1.72 8.56 -1.07
C HIS A 144 2.17 7.11 -1.02
N LEU A 145 1.46 6.30 -0.22
CA LEU A 145 1.74 4.88 0.01
C LEU A 145 0.72 4.01 -0.73
N ALA A 146 1.19 3.10 -1.56
CA ALA A 146 0.40 2.10 -2.26
C ALA A 146 0.82 0.71 -1.79
N MET A 147 -0.10 -0.08 -1.21
CA MET A 147 0.18 -1.42 -0.70
C MET A 147 -0.94 -2.40 -1.01
N MET A 148 -0.59 -3.64 -1.33
CA MET A 148 -1.58 -4.69 -1.60
C MET A 148 -2.18 -5.30 -0.32
N PRO A 149 -1.40 -5.58 0.74
CA PRO A 149 -1.95 -6.05 2.01
C PRO A 149 -2.84 -5.02 2.72
N HIS A 150 -3.73 -5.54 3.57
CA HIS A 150 -4.79 -4.79 4.26
C HIS A 150 -4.41 -4.45 5.70
N LEU A 151 -3.74 -3.33 5.92
CA LEU A 151 -3.38 -2.90 7.28
C LEU A 151 -4.62 -2.55 8.14
N GLU A 152 -5.70 -2.10 7.52
CA GLU A 152 -6.95 -1.76 8.20
C GLU A 152 -7.68 -2.98 8.79
N ARG A 153 -7.28 -4.19 8.41
CA ARG A 153 -7.85 -5.45 8.93
C ARG A 153 -7.07 -6.05 10.10
N VAL A 154 -6.03 -5.36 10.57
CA VAL A 154 -5.12 -5.86 11.61
C VAL A 154 -4.75 -4.76 12.62
N ILE A 155 -5.65 -3.83 12.86
CA ILE A 155 -5.46 -2.73 13.83
C ILE A 155 -5.59 -3.22 15.27
N PHE A 156 -6.45 -4.20 15.51
CA PHE A 156 -6.65 -4.79 16.82
C PHE A 156 -6.06 -6.20 16.91
N PRO A 157 -5.45 -6.60 18.05
CA PRO A 157 -4.89 -7.95 18.22
C PRO A 157 -5.86 -9.08 17.87
N TRP A 158 -7.13 -8.95 18.23
CA TRP A 158 -8.17 -9.95 17.95
C TRP A 158 -8.51 -10.12 16.47
N GLN A 159 -8.12 -9.18 15.61
CA GLN A 159 -8.26 -9.29 14.16
C GLN A 159 -7.15 -10.15 13.53
N CYS A 160 -6.02 -10.28 14.20
CA CYS A 160 -4.87 -11.00 13.67
C CYS A 160 -5.09 -12.52 13.72
N ALA A 161 -4.72 -13.23 12.66
CA ALA A 161 -4.75 -14.69 12.68
C ALA A 161 -3.73 -15.29 13.66
N HIS A 162 -2.67 -14.54 13.95
CA HIS A 162 -1.69 -14.83 14.99
C HIS A 162 -1.19 -13.51 15.59
N TYR A 163 -1.16 -13.45 16.93
CA TYR A 163 -0.57 -12.33 17.68
C TYR A 163 0.29 -12.88 18.82
N PRO A 164 1.48 -12.32 19.11
CA PRO A 164 2.38 -12.84 20.14
C PRO A 164 1.74 -12.86 21.52
N ASN A 165 1.85 -13.98 22.23
CA ASN A 165 1.24 -14.14 23.56
C ASN A 165 1.77 -13.15 24.60
N GLU A 166 3.06 -12.77 24.50
CA GLU A 166 3.72 -11.78 25.35
C GLU A 166 3.19 -10.35 25.13
N ARG A 167 2.37 -10.15 24.11
CA ARG A 167 1.72 -8.89 23.75
C ARG A 167 0.18 -8.96 23.83
N ASN A 168 -0.36 -9.92 24.55
CA ASN A 168 -1.81 -10.15 24.65
C ASN A 168 -2.57 -9.00 25.33
N GLU A 169 -1.88 -8.10 26.05
CA GLU A 169 -2.45 -6.91 26.67
C GLU A 169 -2.44 -5.67 25.79
N ASP A 170 -1.88 -5.76 24.58
CA ASP A 170 -1.93 -4.66 23.62
C ASP A 170 -3.38 -4.35 23.23
N GLU A 171 -3.82 -3.12 23.35
CA GLU A 171 -5.11 -2.67 22.85
C GLU A 171 -5.12 -2.55 21.32
N LEU A 172 -3.98 -2.16 20.75
CA LEU A 172 -3.79 -1.92 19.33
C LEU A 172 -2.52 -2.61 18.85
N THR A 173 -2.51 -3.07 17.61
CA THR A 173 -1.31 -3.62 16.99
C THR A 173 -0.34 -2.50 16.55
N PRO A 174 0.92 -2.81 16.25
CA PRO A 174 1.86 -1.84 15.71
C PRO A 174 1.39 -1.13 14.43
N TRP A 175 0.45 -1.71 13.67
CA TRP A 175 -0.08 -1.08 12.46
C TRP A 175 -0.77 0.26 12.68
N ILE A 176 -1.23 0.55 13.90
CA ILE A 176 -1.80 1.85 14.25
C ILE A 176 -0.79 3.00 14.04
N GLU A 177 0.50 2.71 14.19
CA GLU A 177 1.57 3.69 14.02
C GLU A 177 1.55 4.34 12.63
N ALA A 178 1.09 3.62 11.60
CA ALA A 178 0.96 4.21 10.27
C ALA A 178 0.01 5.42 10.26
N PHE A 179 -1.07 5.36 11.04
CA PHE A 179 -2.04 6.46 11.15
C PHE A 179 -1.57 7.53 12.12
N ILE A 180 -0.87 7.15 13.19
CA ILE A 180 -0.26 8.10 14.15
C ILE A 180 0.81 8.94 13.45
N ASN A 181 1.69 8.31 12.65
CA ASN A 181 2.69 9.01 11.86
C ASN A 181 2.05 10.00 10.86
N ALA A 182 0.98 9.56 10.18
CA ALA A 182 0.22 10.43 9.27
C ALA A 182 -0.37 11.64 10.00
N LEU A 183 -1.01 11.42 11.15
CA LEU A 183 -1.62 12.48 11.96
C LEU A 183 -0.57 13.48 12.45
N ASN A 184 0.56 12.99 12.97
CA ASN A 184 1.65 13.83 13.46
C ASN A 184 2.22 14.68 12.32
N TRP A 185 2.49 14.06 11.18
CA TRP A 185 2.98 14.77 10.01
C TRP A 185 2.01 15.88 9.55
N ILE A 186 0.69 15.60 9.52
CA ILE A 186 -0.33 16.60 9.15
C ILE A 186 -0.32 17.76 10.17
N LYS A 187 -0.24 17.47 11.47
CA LYS A 187 -0.17 18.51 12.50
C LYS A 187 1.06 19.39 12.34
N GLU A 188 2.22 18.81 12.09
CA GLU A 188 3.48 19.53 11.90
C GLU A 188 3.47 20.43 10.64
N ASN A 189 2.79 20.00 9.58
CA ASN A 189 2.77 20.72 8.29
C ASN A 189 1.59 21.70 8.15
N ASN A 190 0.54 21.60 8.99
CA ASN A 190 -0.60 22.52 8.97
C ASN A 190 -0.52 23.65 10.05
N ILE A 191 0.45 23.61 10.94
CA ILE A 191 0.64 24.67 11.97
C ILE A 191 1.24 25.96 11.37
N THR A 192 1.66 25.93 10.12
CA THR A 192 2.31 27.07 9.44
C THR A 192 1.38 27.84 8.46
N ASN A 193 0.05 27.63 8.54
CA ASN A 193 -0.94 28.39 7.74
C ASN A 193 -1.90 29.15 8.64
#